data_00502e5e79a9ccd1fbd78bb592b53415
#
_entry.id   00502e5e79a9ccd1fbd78bb592b53415
#
_cell.length_a   1.000
_cell.length_b   1.000
_cell.length_c   1.000
_cell.angle_alpha   90.00
_cell.angle_beta   90.00
_cell.angle_gamma   90.00
#
_symmetry.space_group_name_H-M   'P 1'
#
loop_
_entity.id
_entity.type
_entity.pdbx_description
1 polymer ?
#
loop_
_entity_poly.entity_id
_entity_poly.type
_entity_poly.pdbx_seq_one_letter_code
_entity_poly.pdbx_strand_id
1 'polypeptide(L)'
;GGSSLESAYDDARDALGGARHRADVIRNQAIQAIGRDVDTTPEGNTLIVVNPLTWPVDAPVVAPPAARRTLGPEVHLVDEAGHPVPSQEVRGERIGHTRQAFMANLPAMGYRCYHVRAGAFAARASNPLGASPAHLENAWWRLDFDAETGGLKGLHDKRNQVDVLKSGLDLVALVDHSDTWSHDLTEYRVEAGRFGGARLDLVECGDVLATVRSRTRFRESEAVMETTLYRDSPRIDCVLRVNWQEAHTALKLAFETRIAGDAAAYEAPYGHAERPATGEEEPGQQWFDLSGAVDGLPYGFAVFNDSKYGYDVRGGVMRVTLLRSPAYAHHDNGRHDTRAAWPLMDQGWQTVRLGLLPHAGGWREAGVPKRAWELNAPPIVHIESAHPGTRPPVASLVGTEAANVLLTVVKQSEDGADLVLRGYETDGRGATTTLHLPFFAKTWELRFAPHEIKTVRINRETWELRETDMLEEPSERSAGGNA
;
A
#
# COMPACT_ATOMS: atom_id res chain seq x y z
N GLY A 1 14.94 24.16 -3.74
CA GLY A 1 15.78 23.41 -3.43
C GLY A 1 17.03 22.98 -4.17
N GLY A 2 17.35 21.73 -4.20
CA GLY A 2 18.41 21.19 -5.03
C GLY A 2 19.82 21.29 -4.44
N SER A 3 19.98 21.70 -3.17
CA SER A 3 21.30 21.75 -2.56
C SER A 3 21.82 20.39 -2.11
N SER A 4 20.93 19.45 -1.79
CA SER A 4 21.23 18.10 -1.29
C SER A 4 22.29 18.07 -0.18
N LEU A 5 22.34 19.12 0.65
CA LEU A 5 23.16 19.17 1.85
C LEU A 5 22.56 18.29 2.93
N GLU A 6 23.39 17.65 3.76
CA GLU A 6 22.91 16.83 4.88
C GLU A 6 21.96 17.60 5.80
N SER A 7 22.34 18.85 6.17
CA SER A 7 21.50 19.73 7.00
C SER A 7 20.13 20.04 6.37
N ALA A 8 20.05 20.16 5.05
CA ALA A 8 18.77 20.38 4.37
C ALA A 8 17.84 19.15 4.43
N TYR A 9 18.42 17.94 4.45
CA TYR A 9 17.65 16.71 4.68
C TYR A 9 17.16 16.60 6.12
N ASP A 10 17.96 17.04 7.10
CA ASP A 10 17.55 17.06 8.51
C ASP A 10 16.39 18.06 8.72
N ASP A 11 16.50 19.28 8.19
CA ASP A 11 15.43 20.26 8.20
C ASP A 11 14.14 19.72 7.54
N ALA A 12 14.27 19.01 6.39
CA ALA A 12 13.15 18.41 5.69
C ALA A 12 12.50 17.30 6.52
N ARG A 13 13.28 16.42 7.18
CA ARG A 13 12.77 15.38 8.07
C ARG A 13 11.96 15.97 9.23
N ASP A 14 12.49 17.03 9.86
CA ASP A 14 11.81 17.71 10.96
C ASP A 14 10.50 18.36 10.50
N ALA A 15 10.53 19.07 9.36
CA ALA A 15 9.34 19.72 8.80
C ALA A 15 8.26 18.71 8.40
N LEU A 16 8.63 17.63 7.71
CA LEU A 16 7.71 16.55 7.30
C LEU A 16 7.20 15.77 8.51
N GLY A 17 8.05 15.51 9.50
CA GLY A 17 7.66 14.86 10.76
C GLY A 17 6.63 15.70 11.52
N GLY A 18 6.83 17.01 11.61
CA GLY A 18 5.88 17.94 12.20
C GLY A 18 4.55 18.04 11.45
N ALA A 19 4.60 18.04 10.11
CA ALA A 19 3.39 18.02 9.27
C ALA A 19 2.58 16.74 9.46
N ARG A 20 3.25 15.58 9.43
CA ARG A 20 2.63 14.27 9.69
C ARG A 20 1.97 14.21 11.06
N HIS A 21 2.67 14.65 12.11
CA HIS A 21 2.11 14.67 13.45
C HIS A 21 0.81 15.51 13.53
N ARG A 22 0.80 16.71 12.93
CA ARG A 22 -0.41 17.55 12.88
C ARG A 22 -1.56 16.87 12.14
N ALA A 23 -1.27 16.23 10.99
CA ALA A 23 -2.28 15.49 10.23
C ALA A 23 -2.85 14.31 11.05
N ASP A 24 -1.99 13.56 11.78
CA ASP A 24 -2.41 12.48 12.66
C ASP A 24 -3.30 12.97 13.81
N VAL A 25 -3.00 14.13 14.40
CA VAL A 25 -3.84 14.73 15.45
C VAL A 25 -5.22 15.10 14.90
N ILE A 26 -5.29 15.78 13.75
CA ILE A 26 -6.55 16.18 13.10
C ILE A 26 -7.38 14.93 12.78
N ARG A 27 -6.75 13.93 12.17
CA ARG A 27 -7.40 12.64 11.84
C ARG A 27 -7.98 11.97 13.08
N ASN A 28 -7.20 11.88 14.15
CA ASN A 28 -7.63 11.24 15.38
C ASN A 28 -8.80 12.00 16.04
N GLN A 29 -8.77 13.34 16.05
CA GLN A 29 -9.87 14.15 16.55
C GLN A 29 -11.15 13.95 15.72
N ALA A 30 -11.03 13.90 14.39
CA ALA A 30 -12.18 13.65 13.52
C ALA A 30 -12.80 12.27 13.73
N ILE A 31 -11.97 11.21 13.88
CA ILE A 31 -12.45 9.86 14.14
C ILE A 31 -13.10 9.76 15.53
N GLN A 32 -12.55 10.40 16.55
CA GLN A 32 -13.16 10.46 17.88
C GLN A 32 -14.50 11.22 17.84
N ALA A 33 -14.60 12.29 17.06
CA ALA A 33 -15.88 13.01 16.90
C ALA A 33 -16.95 12.13 16.23
N ILE A 34 -16.56 11.34 15.21
CA ILE A 34 -17.46 10.36 14.59
C ILE A 34 -17.84 9.28 15.61
N GLY A 35 -16.86 8.74 16.34
CA GLY A 35 -17.07 7.65 17.31
C GLY A 35 -18.09 8.00 18.38
N ARG A 36 -18.06 9.23 18.90
CA ARG A 36 -19.04 9.70 19.93
C ARG A 36 -20.48 9.67 19.45
N ASP A 37 -20.71 9.80 18.15
CA ASP A 37 -22.06 9.79 17.57
C ASP A 37 -22.53 8.39 17.15
N VAL A 38 -21.62 7.43 17.04
CA VAL A 38 -21.94 6.06 16.61
C VAL A 38 -22.56 5.30 17.78
N ASP A 39 -23.66 4.59 17.52
CA ASP A 39 -24.22 3.66 18.49
C ASP A 39 -23.30 2.44 18.66
N THR A 40 -22.67 2.35 19.80
CA THR A 40 -21.76 1.28 20.20
C THR A 40 -22.35 0.39 21.30
N THR A 41 -23.65 0.53 21.61
CA THR A 41 -24.37 -0.40 22.48
C THR A 41 -24.52 -1.74 21.77
N PRO A 42 -23.87 -2.73 22.08
CA PRO A 42 -23.90 -3.65 23.18
C PRO A 42 -22.65 -3.56 24.09
N GLU A 43 -22.73 -4.14 25.28
CA GLU A 43 -21.63 -4.12 26.26
C GLU A 43 -20.29 -4.60 25.69
N GLY A 44 -19.21 -3.96 26.09
CA GLY A 44 -17.84 -4.27 25.71
C GLY A 44 -17.16 -3.14 24.93
N ASN A 45 -15.95 -3.42 24.46
CA ASN A 45 -15.23 -2.50 23.59
C ASN A 45 -15.67 -2.72 22.14
N THR A 46 -15.87 -1.62 21.44
CA THR A 46 -16.16 -1.61 20.00
C THR A 46 -14.95 -1.09 19.23
N LEU A 47 -14.57 -1.80 18.19
CA LEU A 47 -13.60 -1.33 17.21
C LEU A 47 -14.40 -0.65 16.08
N ILE A 48 -14.26 0.65 15.96
CA ILE A 48 -14.75 1.40 14.81
C ILE A 48 -13.64 1.40 13.78
N VAL A 49 -13.82 0.66 12.69
CA VAL A 49 -12.83 0.53 11.62
C VAL A 49 -13.26 1.40 10.45
N VAL A 50 -12.46 2.39 10.15
CA VAL A 50 -12.73 3.41 9.12
C VAL A 50 -11.96 3.08 7.85
N ASN A 51 -12.67 3.05 6.73
CA ASN A 51 -12.09 2.99 5.39
C ASN A 51 -11.98 4.42 4.83
N PRO A 52 -10.78 4.94 4.58
CA PRO A 52 -10.61 6.27 3.98
C PRO A 52 -10.80 6.29 2.45
N LEU A 53 -10.92 5.11 1.81
CA LEU A 53 -11.03 4.98 0.37
C LEU A 53 -12.49 5.05 -0.11
N THR A 54 -12.71 5.59 -1.29
CA THR A 54 -14.04 5.80 -1.87
C THR A 54 -14.63 4.56 -2.57
N TRP A 55 -14.09 3.38 -2.29
CA TRP A 55 -14.62 2.08 -2.70
C TRP A 55 -14.60 1.09 -1.54
N PRO A 56 -15.47 0.07 -1.55
CA PRO A 56 -15.46 -0.97 -0.53
C PRO A 56 -14.16 -1.76 -0.54
N VAL A 57 -13.67 -2.14 0.64
CA VAL A 57 -12.43 -2.91 0.77
C VAL A 57 -12.59 -4.08 1.74
N ASP A 58 -11.97 -5.20 1.39
CA ASP A 58 -11.65 -6.29 2.30
C ASP A 58 -10.17 -6.13 2.69
N ALA A 59 -9.91 -5.69 3.90
CA ALA A 59 -8.56 -5.31 4.31
C ALA A 59 -8.12 -6.00 5.60
N PRO A 60 -6.83 -6.37 5.71
CA PRO A 60 -6.27 -6.82 6.97
C PRO A 60 -6.21 -5.67 7.97
N VAL A 61 -6.65 -5.94 9.17
CA VAL A 61 -6.65 -5.01 10.29
C VAL A 61 -5.95 -5.65 11.48
N VAL A 62 -5.06 -4.89 12.13
CA VAL A 62 -4.44 -5.27 13.39
C VAL A 62 -4.89 -4.27 14.47
N ALA A 63 -5.78 -4.72 15.31
CA ALA A 63 -6.36 -3.88 16.37
C ALA A 63 -5.35 -3.56 17.48
N PRO A 64 -5.41 -2.35 18.07
CA PRO A 64 -4.56 -1.98 19.21
C PRO A 64 -4.76 -2.90 20.43
N PRO A 65 -3.74 -3.04 21.31
CA PRO A 65 -3.80 -3.96 22.48
C PRO A 65 -4.89 -3.62 23.51
N ALA A 66 -5.37 -2.39 23.54
CA ALA A 66 -6.32 -1.90 24.54
C ALA A 66 -7.68 -2.63 24.49
N ALA A 67 -8.06 -3.19 23.34
CA ALA A 67 -9.30 -3.95 23.20
C ALA A 67 -9.39 -5.18 24.11
N ARG A 68 -8.27 -5.69 24.60
CA ARG A 68 -8.19 -6.93 25.41
C ARG A 68 -8.14 -6.70 26.91
N ARG A 69 -7.82 -5.49 27.34
CA ARG A 69 -7.44 -5.21 28.74
C ARG A 69 -8.59 -5.37 29.74
N THR A 70 -9.82 -5.27 29.28
CA THR A 70 -11.03 -5.31 30.12
C THR A 70 -11.78 -6.64 30.09
N LEU A 71 -11.54 -7.51 29.11
CA LEU A 71 -12.35 -8.70 28.83
C LEU A 71 -11.67 -10.04 29.16
N GLY A 72 -10.41 -10.02 29.62
CA GLY A 72 -9.69 -11.25 29.96
C GLY A 72 -8.88 -11.84 28.80
N PRO A 73 -8.28 -13.04 28.99
CA PRO A 73 -7.34 -13.61 28.02
C PRO A 73 -7.98 -14.17 26.76
N GLU A 74 -9.25 -14.59 26.84
CA GLU A 74 -9.97 -15.14 25.70
C GLU A 74 -11.01 -14.16 25.19
N VAL A 75 -10.81 -13.64 23.98
CA VAL A 75 -11.74 -12.73 23.32
C VAL A 75 -11.92 -13.14 21.86
N HIS A 76 -13.12 -12.88 21.34
CA HIS A 76 -13.43 -13.03 19.93
C HIS A 76 -14.11 -11.77 19.40
N LEU A 77 -14.12 -11.63 18.07
CA LEU A 77 -14.77 -10.52 17.38
C LEU A 77 -16.11 -10.96 16.78
N VAL A 78 -17.07 -10.07 16.84
CA VAL A 78 -18.32 -10.17 16.07
C VAL A 78 -18.53 -8.86 15.30
N ASP A 79 -19.24 -8.95 14.16
CA ASP A 79 -19.67 -7.77 13.42
C ASP A 79 -20.84 -7.08 14.13
N GLU A 80 -21.37 -6.02 13.54
CA GLU A 80 -22.50 -5.25 14.06
C GLU A 80 -23.81 -6.05 14.14
N ALA A 81 -23.92 -7.12 13.35
CA ALA A 81 -25.09 -8.02 13.37
C ALA A 81 -24.89 -9.20 14.36
N GLY A 82 -23.75 -9.27 15.01
CA GLY A 82 -23.40 -10.34 15.95
C GLY A 82 -22.82 -11.60 15.29
N HIS A 83 -22.53 -11.55 13.98
CA HIS A 83 -21.88 -12.68 13.31
C HIS A 83 -20.40 -12.76 13.69
N PRO A 84 -19.87 -13.97 13.93
CA PRO A 84 -18.49 -14.16 14.26
C PRO A 84 -17.53 -13.71 13.15
N VAL A 85 -16.51 -12.94 13.52
CA VAL A 85 -15.42 -12.52 12.63
C VAL A 85 -14.17 -13.32 12.98
N PRO A 86 -13.61 -14.11 12.05
CA PRO A 86 -12.37 -14.82 12.28
C PRO A 86 -11.25 -13.86 12.67
N SER A 87 -10.58 -14.16 13.75
CA SER A 87 -9.52 -13.33 14.28
C SER A 87 -8.39 -14.15 14.85
N GLN A 88 -7.21 -13.55 14.89
CA GLN A 88 -5.97 -14.20 15.32
C GLN A 88 -5.20 -13.29 16.25
N GLU A 89 -4.67 -13.85 17.32
CA GLU A 89 -3.69 -13.16 18.13
C GLU A 89 -2.34 -13.11 17.41
N VAL A 90 -1.78 -11.90 17.27
CA VAL A 90 -0.48 -11.65 16.66
C VAL A 90 0.42 -10.88 17.62
N ARG A 91 1.73 -10.96 17.41
CA ARG A 91 2.71 -10.26 18.22
C ARG A 91 2.54 -8.74 18.14
N GLY A 92 2.60 -8.09 19.28
CA GLY A 92 2.68 -6.64 19.37
C GLY A 92 4.13 -6.15 19.27
N GLU A 93 4.32 -4.85 19.15
CA GLU A 93 5.64 -4.21 19.13
C GLU A 93 6.37 -4.29 20.49
N ARG A 94 5.61 -4.47 21.57
CA ARG A 94 6.16 -4.58 22.94
C ARG A 94 6.19 -6.05 23.36
N ILE A 95 7.26 -6.44 24.05
CA ILE A 95 7.39 -7.78 24.65
C ILE A 95 6.21 -8.04 25.59
N GLY A 96 5.57 -9.19 25.43
CA GLY A 96 4.41 -9.61 26.24
C GLY A 96 3.08 -8.93 25.87
N HIS A 97 3.05 -8.11 24.82
CA HIS A 97 1.81 -7.56 24.28
C HIS A 97 1.43 -8.26 22.98
N THR A 98 0.16 -8.58 22.85
CA THR A 98 -0.42 -9.13 21.64
C THR A 98 -1.47 -8.18 21.09
N ARG A 99 -1.75 -8.31 19.80
CA ARG A 99 -2.78 -7.58 19.06
C ARG A 99 -3.73 -8.58 18.42
N GLN A 100 -4.90 -8.13 18.02
CA GLN A 100 -5.87 -8.95 17.31
C GLN A 100 -5.86 -8.61 15.83
N ALA A 101 -5.52 -9.58 14.99
CA ALA A 101 -5.62 -9.46 13.53
C ALA A 101 -6.93 -10.06 13.03
N PHE A 102 -7.55 -9.44 12.04
CA PHE A 102 -8.75 -9.92 11.35
C PHE A 102 -8.88 -9.30 9.95
N MET A 103 -9.72 -9.88 9.11
CA MET A 103 -10.09 -9.27 7.83
C MET A 103 -11.36 -8.45 8.03
N ALA A 104 -11.29 -7.15 7.74
CA ALA A 104 -12.42 -6.23 7.84
C ALA A 104 -13.04 -6.01 6.46
N ASN A 105 -14.35 -6.23 6.34
CA ASN A 105 -15.14 -5.83 5.18
C ASN A 105 -15.71 -4.44 5.44
N LEU A 106 -15.28 -3.44 4.69
CA LEU A 106 -15.54 -2.04 4.95
C LEU A 106 -16.26 -1.36 3.79
N PRO A 107 -17.29 -0.53 4.06
CA PRO A 107 -17.97 0.26 3.03
C PRO A 107 -17.06 1.35 2.47
N ALA A 108 -17.43 1.89 1.31
CA ALA A 108 -16.74 2.99 0.66
C ALA A 108 -16.76 4.26 1.53
N MET A 109 -15.59 4.86 1.73
CA MET A 109 -15.36 6.03 2.60
C MET A 109 -16.34 6.05 3.77
N GLY A 110 -16.15 5.10 4.68
CA GLY A 110 -17.12 4.83 5.72
C GLY A 110 -16.48 4.06 6.87
N TYR A 111 -17.35 3.51 7.69
CA TYR A 111 -16.90 2.70 8.83
C TYR A 111 -17.82 1.51 9.07
N ARG A 112 -17.28 0.53 9.79
CA ARG A 112 -18.01 -0.60 10.38
C ARG A 112 -17.56 -0.84 11.81
N CYS A 113 -18.51 -1.16 12.69
CA CYS A 113 -18.25 -1.55 14.07
C CYS A 113 -18.00 -3.05 14.17
N TYR A 114 -16.97 -3.40 14.95
CA TYR A 114 -16.70 -4.77 15.36
C TYR A 114 -16.65 -4.80 16.89
N HIS A 115 -17.37 -5.73 17.48
CA HIS A 115 -17.49 -5.83 18.93
C HIS A 115 -16.56 -6.90 19.47
N VAL A 116 -15.81 -6.55 20.52
CA VAL A 116 -14.96 -7.49 21.24
C VAL A 116 -15.79 -8.16 22.33
N ARG A 117 -15.86 -9.50 22.31
CA ARG A 117 -16.63 -10.31 23.26
C ARG A 117 -15.69 -11.21 24.06
N ALA A 118 -16.07 -11.45 25.34
CA ALA A 118 -15.39 -12.45 26.17
C ALA A 118 -15.75 -13.87 25.71
N GLY A 119 -14.80 -14.80 25.86
CA GLY A 119 -14.94 -16.21 25.54
C GLY A 119 -14.18 -16.62 24.30
N ALA A 120 -13.85 -17.90 24.22
CA ALA A 120 -13.16 -18.50 23.09
C ALA A 120 -14.07 -18.57 21.86
N PHE A 121 -13.51 -18.27 20.72
CA PHE A 121 -14.17 -18.52 19.42
C PHE A 121 -14.03 -20.01 19.06
N ALA A 122 -15.08 -20.61 18.51
CA ALA A 122 -14.98 -21.94 17.93
C ALA A 122 -14.00 -21.90 16.75
N ALA A 123 -12.90 -22.63 16.87
CA ALA A 123 -11.93 -22.75 15.78
C ALA A 123 -12.63 -23.23 14.50
N ARG A 124 -12.31 -22.62 13.36
CA ARG A 124 -12.77 -23.13 12.06
C ARG A 124 -12.22 -24.54 11.83
N ALA A 125 -13.06 -25.40 11.26
CA ALA A 125 -12.75 -26.82 11.06
C ALA A 125 -11.58 -27.11 10.09
N SER A 126 -11.09 -26.10 9.35
CA SER A 126 -9.93 -26.23 8.45
C SER A 126 -9.15 -24.92 8.40
N ASN A 127 -7.83 -24.99 8.59
CA ASN A 127 -6.93 -23.88 8.34
C ASN A 127 -6.35 -24.02 6.92
N PRO A 128 -6.73 -23.16 5.95
CA PRO A 128 -6.19 -23.21 4.59
C PRO A 128 -4.79 -22.60 4.47
N LEU A 129 -4.22 -22.01 5.54
CA LEU A 129 -2.86 -21.48 5.54
C LEU A 129 -1.86 -22.60 5.86
N GLY A 130 -1.06 -22.98 4.85
CA GLY A 130 0.14 -23.78 5.03
C GLY A 130 1.33 -22.87 5.38
N ALA A 131 2.07 -23.17 6.44
CA ALA A 131 3.21 -22.35 6.83
C ALA A 131 4.33 -23.16 7.48
N SER A 132 5.56 -22.83 7.09
CA SER A 132 6.80 -23.25 7.74
C SER A 132 7.83 -22.12 7.58
N PRO A 133 9.00 -22.18 8.20
CA PRO A 133 10.02 -21.16 7.99
C PRO A 133 10.41 -20.92 6.53
N ALA A 134 10.31 -21.92 5.66
CA ALA A 134 10.69 -21.82 4.25
C ALA A 134 9.50 -21.85 3.29
N HIS A 135 8.27 -21.76 3.80
CA HIS A 135 7.08 -21.94 2.97
C HIS A 135 5.86 -21.22 3.53
N LEU A 136 5.10 -20.55 2.65
CA LEU A 136 3.75 -20.02 2.93
C LEU A 136 2.80 -20.42 1.83
N GLU A 137 1.57 -20.81 2.19
CA GLU A 137 0.55 -21.21 1.22
C GLU A 137 -0.86 -20.80 1.68
N ASN A 138 -1.66 -20.28 0.74
CA ASN A 138 -3.09 -20.01 0.92
C ASN A 138 -3.90 -20.56 -0.28
N ALA A 139 -5.13 -20.08 -0.45
CA ALA A 139 -5.99 -20.50 -1.57
C ALA A 139 -5.52 -20.00 -2.95
N TRP A 140 -4.68 -18.98 -3.00
CA TRP A 140 -4.18 -18.34 -4.24
C TRP A 140 -2.75 -18.69 -4.55
N TRP A 141 -1.87 -18.65 -3.54
CA TRP A 141 -0.43 -18.63 -3.70
C TRP A 141 0.26 -19.75 -2.93
N ARG A 142 1.35 -20.25 -3.51
CA ARG A 142 2.40 -20.98 -2.81
C ARG A 142 3.70 -20.18 -2.95
N LEU A 143 4.29 -19.82 -1.82
CA LEU A 143 5.57 -19.12 -1.70
C LEU A 143 6.61 -20.05 -1.11
N ASP A 144 7.72 -20.25 -1.80
CA ASP A 144 8.86 -21.02 -1.32
C ASP A 144 10.05 -20.08 -1.15
N PHE A 145 10.65 -20.07 0.05
CA PHE A 145 11.79 -19.22 0.38
C PHE A 145 13.11 -19.92 0.14
N ASP A 146 14.12 -19.15 -0.29
CA ASP A 146 15.48 -19.60 -0.43
C ASP A 146 16.21 -19.54 0.93
N ALA A 147 16.90 -20.62 1.30
CA ALA A 147 17.58 -20.74 2.59
C ALA A 147 18.90 -19.96 2.64
N GLU A 148 19.46 -19.56 1.50
CA GLU A 148 20.71 -18.79 1.42
C GLU A 148 20.45 -17.30 1.27
N THR A 149 19.57 -16.90 0.35
CA THR A 149 19.28 -15.48 0.08
C THR A 149 18.16 -14.95 0.96
N GLY A 150 17.31 -15.82 1.53
CA GLY A 150 16.13 -15.43 2.32
C GLY A 150 15.01 -14.78 1.50
N GLY A 151 15.19 -14.66 0.19
CA GLY A 151 14.19 -14.20 -0.75
C GLY A 151 13.23 -15.31 -1.17
N LEU A 152 12.31 -15.01 -2.07
CA LEU A 152 11.43 -16.03 -2.65
C LEU A 152 12.15 -16.72 -3.81
N LYS A 153 12.37 -18.02 -3.71
CA LYS A 153 12.83 -18.84 -4.85
C LYS A 153 11.68 -19.33 -5.74
N GLY A 154 10.44 -19.30 -5.23
CA GLY A 154 9.24 -19.71 -5.95
C GLY A 154 8.03 -18.91 -5.52
N LEU A 155 7.21 -18.54 -6.49
CA LEU A 155 5.89 -17.94 -6.34
C LEU A 155 4.98 -18.61 -7.37
N HIS A 156 4.07 -19.47 -6.91
CA HIS A 156 3.15 -20.22 -7.75
C HIS A 156 1.71 -19.74 -7.57
N ASP A 157 1.08 -19.37 -8.68
CA ASP A 157 -0.34 -19.07 -8.75
C ASP A 157 -1.14 -20.38 -8.87
N LYS A 158 -1.81 -20.76 -7.80
CA LYS A 158 -2.60 -22.01 -7.73
C LYS A 158 -3.88 -21.97 -8.55
N ARG A 159 -4.42 -20.79 -8.83
CA ARG A 159 -5.65 -20.62 -9.61
C ARG A 159 -5.41 -20.71 -11.10
N ASN A 160 -4.34 -20.05 -11.56
CA ASN A 160 -3.97 -20.00 -12.95
C ASN A 160 -2.91 -21.06 -13.33
N GLN A 161 -2.38 -21.81 -12.35
CA GLN A 161 -1.31 -22.81 -12.52
C GLN A 161 -0.06 -22.23 -13.18
N VAL A 162 0.37 -21.04 -12.71
CA VAL A 162 1.51 -20.30 -13.25
C VAL A 162 2.61 -20.21 -12.20
N ASP A 163 3.82 -20.60 -12.57
CA ASP A 163 5.03 -20.24 -11.83
C ASP A 163 5.48 -18.84 -12.26
N VAL A 164 5.36 -17.88 -11.36
CA VAL A 164 5.55 -16.45 -11.65
C VAL A 164 7.02 -16.09 -11.73
N LEU A 165 7.84 -16.61 -10.80
CA LEU A 165 9.27 -16.32 -10.74
C LEU A 165 10.08 -17.34 -11.53
N LYS A 166 11.15 -16.86 -12.16
CA LYS A 166 12.15 -17.67 -12.87
C LYS A 166 13.26 -18.15 -11.93
N SER A 167 13.81 -17.25 -11.12
CA SER A 167 14.95 -17.53 -10.24
C SER A 167 14.84 -16.85 -8.86
N GLY A 168 13.89 -15.95 -8.65
CA GLY A 168 13.61 -15.49 -7.30
C GLY A 168 13.34 -14.00 -7.13
N LEU A 169 13.26 -13.64 -5.86
CA LEU A 169 13.15 -12.27 -5.35
C LEU A 169 14.30 -12.06 -4.39
N ASP A 170 15.23 -11.16 -4.73
CA ASP A 170 16.45 -10.94 -3.96
C ASP A 170 16.78 -9.45 -3.76
N LEU A 171 17.50 -9.16 -2.68
CA LEU A 171 18.14 -7.87 -2.44
C LEU A 171 19.50 -7.83 -3.15
N VAL A 172 19.64 -6.92 -4.11
CA VAL A 172 20.81 -6.78 -4.96
C VAL A 172 21.47 -5.43 -4.73
N ALA A 173 22.73 -5.44 -4.36
CA ALA A 173 23.56 -4.25 -4.25
C ALA A 173 24.28 -3.99 -5.58
N LEU A 174 24.19 -2.77 -6.10
CA LEU A 174 24.73 -2.35 -7.39
C LEU A 174 25.74 -1.22 -7.18
N VAL A 175 26.80 -1.22 -7.96
CA VAL A 175 27.82 -0.16 -7.92
C VAL A 175 27.20 1.15 -8.38
N ASP A 176 27.35 2.20 -7.57
CA ASP A 176 26.90 3.56 -7.87
C ASP A 176 28.05 4.56 -7.66
N HIS A 177 28.74 4.90 -8.72
CA HIS A 177 29.79 5.92 -8.71
C HIS A 177 29.29 7.28 -9.21
N SER A 178 27.97 7.42 -9.40
CA SER A 178 27.38 8.67 -9.85
C SER A 178 27.36 9.70 -8.71
N ASP A 179 27.06 10.93 -9.08
CA ASP A 179 26.85 12.03 -8.14
C ASP A 179 25.49 11.92 -7.41
N THR A 180 25.20 12.90 -6.57
CA THR A 180 23.95 12.95 -5.80
C THR A 180 22.71 12.92 -6.68
N TRP A 181 22.75 13.51 -7.88
CA TRP A 181 21.61 13.59 -8.82
C TRP A 181 21.63 12.54 -9.92
N SER A 182 22.58 11.61 -9.89
CA SER A 182 22.76 10.56 -10.93
C SER A 182 22.98 11.14 -12.34
N HIS A 183 23.73 12.23 -12.47
CA HIS A 183 24.08 12.74 -13.79
C HIS A 183 24.80 11.67 -14.62
N ASP A 184 24.47 11.57 -15.91
CA ASP A 184 25.03 10.62 -16.87
C ASP A 184 24.79 9.13 -16.53
N LEU A 185 23.95 8.83 -15.54
CA LEU A 185 23.55 7.46 -15.20
C LEU A 185 22.13 7.20 -15.68
N THR A 186 21.97 6.31 -16.64
CA THR A 186 20.64 5.86 -17.12
C THR A 186 20.26 4.50 -16.56
N GLU A 187 21.22 3.68 -16.13
CA GLU A 187 20.96 2.34 -15.58
C GLU A 187 22.07 1.88 -14.64
N TYR A 188 21.73 1.03 -13.67
CA TYR A 188 22.68 0.32 -12.81
C TYR A 188 22.92 -1.08 -13.38
N ARG A 189 24.18 -1.36 -13.81
CA ARG A 189 24.55 -2.63 -14.47
C ARG A 189 25.47 -3.52 -13.65
N VAL A 190 26.32 -2.93 -12.83
CA VAL A 190 27.41 -3.66 -12.16
C VAL A 190 26.95 -4.09 -10.79
N GLU A 191 26.80 -5.39 -10.60
CA GLU A 191 26.46 -5.97 -9.31
C GLU A 191 27.68 -5.90 -8.37
N ALA A 192 27.46 -5.30 -7.17
CA ALA A 192 28.42 -5.28 -6.08
C ALA A 192 28.30 -6.52 -5.19
N GLY A 193 27.14 -7.17 -5.23
CA GLY A 193 26.81 -8.41 -4.53
C GLY A 193 25.34 -8.50 -4.14
N ARG A 194 25.00 -9.53 -3.41
CA ARG A 194 23.64 -9.83 -2.93
C ARG A 194 23.64 -10.06 -1.43
N PHE A 195 22.49 -9.81 -0.81
CA PHE A 195 22.25 -10.23 0.56
C PHE A 195 22.15 -11.75 0.64
N GLY A 196 22.71 -12.33 1.70
CA GLY A 196 22.75 -13.78 1.89
C GLY A 196 22.95 -14.17 3.36
N GLY A 197 23.30 -15.44 3.61
CA GLY A 197 23.45 -15.99 4.95
C GLY A 197 22.12 -15.95 5.71
N ALA A 198 21.04 -16.31 5.05
CA ALA A 198 19.69 -16.11 5.53
C ALA A 198 19.37 -16.94 6.77
N ARG A 199 18.63 -16.33 7.68
CA ARG A 199 17.88 -17.01 8.73
C ARG A 199 16.41 -16.82 8.51
N LEU A 200 15.67 -17.92 8.37
CA LEU A 200 14.22 -17.94 8.17
C LEU A 200 13.52 -18.35 9.47
N ASP A 201 12.56 -17.54 9.90
CA ASP A 201 11.73 -17.79 11.09
C ASP A 201 10.25 -17.71 10.71
N LEU A 202 9.42 -18.70 11.09
CA LEU A 202 7.97 -18.58 11.08
C LEU A 202 7.56 -17.71 12.29
N VAL A 203 7.06 -16.51 12.01
CA VAL A 203 6.75 -15.51 13.06
C VAL A 203 5.31 -15.60 13.52
N GLU A 204 4.40 -15.73 12.54
CA GLU A 204 2.96 -15.85 12.78
C GLU A 204 2.40 -17.00 11.96
N CYS A 205 1.47 -17.76 12.54
CA CYS A 205 0.69 -18.77 11.83
C CYS A 205 -0.63 -18.99 12.56
N GLY A 206 -1.73 -18.65 11.89
CA GLY A 206 -3.06 -18.77 12.50
C GLY A 206 -4.20 -18.71 11.48
N ASP A 207 -5.39 -18.38 11.97
CA ASP A 207 -6.61 -18.41 11.19
C ASP A 207 -6.80 -17.23 10.22
N VAL A 208 -6.01 -16.18 10.33
CA VAL A 208 -6.13 -14.96 9.51
C VAL A 208 -4.93 -14.77 8.62
N LEU A 209 -3.73 -14.91 9.16
CA LEU A 209 -2.47 -14.67 8.46
C LEU A 209 -1.35 -15.61 8.90
N ALA A 210 -0.37 -15.76 8.03
CA ALA A 210 0.91 -16.38 8.34
C ALA A 210 2.05 -15.51 7.81
N THR A 211 3.13 -15.38 8.60
CA THR A 211 4.27 -14.52 8.31
C THR A 211 5.59 -15.27 8.46
N VAL A 212 6.41 -15.25 7.42
CA VAL A 212 7.81 -15.67 7.46
C VAL A 212 8.68 -14.42 7.52
N ARG A 213 9.66 -14.45 8.41
CA ARG A 213 10.71 -13.43 8.53
C ARG A 213 12.02 -14.01 8.01
N SER A 214 12.64 -13.32 7.06
CA SER A 214 14.02 -13.56 6.66
C SER A 214 14.93 -12.48 7.24
N ARG A 215 16.13 -12.87 7.66
CA ARG A 215 17.22 -11.98 8.06
C ARG A 215 18.43 -12.32 7.24
N THR A 216 19.02 -11.31 6.61
CA THR A 216 20.13 -11.47 5.67
C THR A 216 21.16 -10.39 5.90
N ARG A 217 22.36 -10.59 5.34
CA ARG A 217 23.46 -9.63 5.45
C ARG A 217 24.16 -9.44 4.12
N PHE A 218 24.68 -8.23 3.95
CA PHE A 218 25.60 -7.88 2.91
C PHE A 218 26.67 -6.97 3.50
N ARG A 219 27.92 -7.44 3.57
CA ARG A 219 29.03 -6.75 4.24
C ARG A 219 28.65 -6.27 5.64
N GLU A 220 28.62 -4.93 5.87
CA GLU A 220 28.23 -4.33 7.16
C GLU A 220 26.72 -4.08 7.28
N SER A 221 25.98 -4.27 6.21
CA SER A 221 24.54 -4.03 6.13
C SER A 221 23.74 -5.27 6.51
N GLU A 222 22.59 -5.07 7.13
CA GLU A 222 21.62 -6.14 7.43
C GLU A 222 20.24 -5.79 6.92
N ALA A 223 19.47 -6.81 6.54
CA ALA A 223 18.08 -6.68 6.14
C ALA A 223 17.19 -7.68 6.88
N VAL A 224 15.99 -7.24 7.20
CA VAL A 224 14.90 -8.05 7.75
C VAL A 224 13.69 -7.86 6.88
N MET A 225 13.22 -8.93 6.23
CA MET A 225 12.00 -8.91 5.45
C MET A 225 10.95 -9.83 6.07
N GLU A 226 9.76 -9.29 6.31
CA GLU A 226 8.59 -10.04 6.75
C GLU A 226 7.62 -10.17 5.59
N THR A 227 7.37 -11.40 5.14
CA THR A 227 6.40 -11.70 4.08
C THR A 227 5.17 -12.34 4.70
N THR A 228 4.01 -11.76 4.44
CA THR A 228 2.74 -12.17 5.03
C THR A 228 1.75 -12.60 3.95
N LEU A 229 1.14 -13.77 4.13
CA LEU A 229 -0.06 -14.20 3.42
C LEU A 229 -1.28 -14.16 4.33
N TYR A 230 -2.40 -13.82 3.73
CA TYR A 230 -3.71 -13.82 4.38
C TYR A 230 -4.54 -14.99 3.88
N ARG A 231 -5.38 -15.57 4.77
CA ARG A 231 -6.27 -16.67 4.42
C ARG A 231 -7.29 -16.28 3.34
N ASP A 232 -7.95 -15.16 3.55
CA ASP A 232 -9.12 -14.74 2.78
C ASP A 232 -8.80 -13.55 1.84
N SER A 233 -7.52 -13.37 1.48
CA SER A 233 -7.09 -12.32 0.56
C SER A 233 -5.96 -12.79 -0.37
N PRO A 234 -5.98 -12.41 -1.65
CA PRO A 234 -4.87 -12.67 -2.58
C PRO A 234 -3.66 -11.76 -2.34
N ARG A 235 -3.73 -10.82 -1.42
CA ARG A 235 -2.67 -9.86 -1.14
C ARG A 235 -1.46 -10.57 -0.52
N ILE A 236 -0.27 -10.22 -0.99
CA ILE A 236 1.01 -10.62 -0.42
C ILE A 236 1.66 -9.33 0.08
N ASP A 237 1.83 -9.20 1.40
CA ASP A 237 2.49 -8.03 1.99
C ASP A 237 3.92 -8.36 2.38
N CYS A 238 4.81 -7.43 2.08
CA CYS A 238 6.21 -7.48 2.51
C CYS A 238 6.56 -6.21 3.28
N VAL A 239 7.17 -6.37 4.45
CA VAL A 239 7.77 -5.26 5.21
C VAL A 239 9.28 -5.49 5.24
N LEU A 240 10.01 -4.63 4.54
CA LEU A 240 11.46 -4.65 4.48
C LEU A 240 12.04 -3.58 5.40
N ARG A 241 12.94 -3.98 6.29
CA ARG A 241 13.78 -3.08 7.09
C ARG A 241 15.24 -3.33 6.73
N VAL A 242 15.96 -2.29 6.40
CA VAL A 242 17.38 -2.36 6.06
C VAL A 242 18.16 -1.42 6.95
N ASN A 243 19.20 -1.92 7.60
CA ASN A 243 20.24 -1.09 8.19
C ASN A 243 21.38 -0.98 7.18
N TRP A 244 21.44 0.14 6.45
CA TRP A 244 22.36 0.33 5.36
C TRP A 244 23.64 1.01 5.81
N GLN A 245 24.80 0.44 5.45
CA GLN A 245 26.12 0.89 5.88
C GLN A 245 27.14 0.93 4.72
N GLU A 246 26.67 0.85 3.46
CA GLU A 246 27.55 0.80 2.30
C GLU A 246 27.76 2.19 1.69
N ALA A 247 28.90 2.37 1.04
CA ALA A 247 29.26 3.57 0.30
C ALA A 247 29.17 3.32 -1.21
N HIS A 248 28.77 4.36 -1.96
CA HIS A 248 28.76 4.35 -3.43
C HIS A 248 28.07 3.12 -4.02
N THR A 249 26.93 2.77 -3.45
CA THR A 249 26.18 1.57 -3.79
C THR A 249 24.69 1.89 -3.79
N ALA A 250 23.97 1.40 -4.78
CA ALA A 250 22.51 1.40 -4.80
C ALA A 250 22.00 0.03 -4.36
N LEU A 251 20.91 0.00 -3.60
CA LEU A 251 20.21 -1.23 -3.22
C LEU A 251 18.90 -1.34 -3.98
N LYS A 252 18.68 -2.48 -4.62
CA LYS A 252 17.41 -2.79 -5.29
C LYS A 252 16.81 -4.09 -4.78
N LEU A 253 15.47 -4.15 -4.78
CA LEU A 253 14.74 -5.38 -4.68
C LEU A 253 14.41 -5.86 -6.09
N ALA A 254 14.95 -7.00 -6.48
CA ALA A 254 14.82 -7.59 -7.80
C ALA A 254 13.84 -8.76 -7.81
N PHE A 255 12.95 -8.79 -8.79
CA PHE A 255 11.99 -9.85 -9.07
C PHE A 255 12.32 -10.43 -10.44
N GLU A 256 12.89 -11.61 -10.48
CA GLU A 256 13.18 -12.30 -11.74
C GLU A 256 11.96 -13.11 -12.17
N THR A 257 11.08 -12.50 -12.96
CA THR A 257 9.82 -13.12 -13.39
C THR A 257 9.97 -13.94 -14.67
N ARG A 258 8.99 -14.80 -14.94
CA ARG A 258 8.85 -15.53 -16.22
C ARG A 258 8.04 -14.75 -17.26
N ILE A 259 7.62 -13.54 -16.93
CA ILE A 259 6.75 -12.75 -17.79
C ILE A 259 7.55 -12.23 -18.98
N ALA A 260 7.09 -12.54 -20.18
CA ALA A 260 7.57 -11.96 -21.42
C ALA A 260 6.73 -10.73 -21.73
N GLY A 261 7.31 -9.55 -21.52
CA GLY A 261 6.68 -8.25 -21.78
C GLY A 261 7.74 -7.25 -22.25
N ASP A 262 7.41 -6.43 -23.23
CA ASP A 262 8.31 -5.44 -23.88
C ASP A 262 8.15 -4.03 -23.27
N ALA A 263 7.10 -3.80 -22.49
CA ALA A 263 6.82 -2.54 -21.81
C ALA A 263 6.28 -2.79 -20.42
N ALA A 264 6.53 -1.85 -19.53
CA ALA A 264 5.99 -1.82 -18.18
C ALA A 264 5.15 -0.55 -17.96
N ALA A 265 4.13 -0.67 -17.12
CA ALA A 265 3.30 0.46 -16.71
C ALA A 265 3.76 0.97 -15.33
N TYR A 266 3.77 2.28 -15.18
CA TYR A 266 4.18 2.99 -13.97
C TYR A 266 3.12 3.99 -13.58
N GLU A 267 2.80 4.10 -12.30
CA GLU A 267 1.94 5.17 -11.84
C GLU A 267 2.59 6.53 -12.08
N ALA A 268 1.78 7.46 -12.57
CA ALA A 268 2.07 8.87 -12.68
C ALA A 268 1.00 9.67 -11.92
N PRO A 269 1.24 10.94 -11.57
CA PRO A 269 0.22 11.75 -10.91
C PRO A 269 -1.09 11.76 -11.71
N TYR A 270 -2.17 11.27 -11.10
CA TYR A 270 -3.50 11.13 -11.70
C TYR A 270 -3.55 10.29 -13.00
N GLY A 271 -2.71 9.27 -13.09
CA GLY A 271 -2.69 8.42 -14.27
C GLY A 271 -1.57 7.39 -14.26
N HIS A 272 -1.11 7.03 -15.44
CA HIS A 272 -0.01 6.09 -15.64
C HIS A 272 0.80 6.45 -16.88
N ALA A 273 1.98 5.88 -16.98
CA ALA A 273 2.82 5.92 -18.18
C ALA A 273 3.28 4.49 -18.52
N GLU A 274 3.16 4.10 -19.77
CA GLU A 274 3.76 2.87 -20.27
C GLU A 274 5.09 3.21 -20.94
N ARG A 275 6.16 2.47 -20.58
CA ARG A 275 7.52 2.69 -21.08
C ARG A 275 8.16 1.37 -21.49
N PRO A 276 9.03 1.38 -22.53
CA PRO A 276 9.75 0.18 -22.95
C PRO A 276 10.59 -0.41 -21.82
N ALA A 277 10.64 -1.74 -21.73
CA ALA A 277 11.38 -2.49 -20.72
C ALA A 277 12.90 -2.56 -21.08
N THR A 278 13.57 -1.41 -21.16
CA THR A 278 14.98 -1.27 -21.59
C THR A 278 15.98 -1.53 -20.47
N GLY A 279 15.55 -1.47 -19.21
CA GLY A 279 16.41 -1.54 -18.02
C GLY A 279 16.97 -0.19 -17.59
N GLU A 280 16.52 0.90 -18.21
CA GLU A 280 16.78 2.25 -17.73
C GLU A 280 15.97 2.54 -16.47
N GLU A 281 16.50 3.45 -15.63
CA GLU A 281 15.81 3.91 -14.43
C GLU A 281 14.59 4.77 -14.82
N GLU A 282 13.43 4.34 -14.39
CA GLU A 282 12.17 5.00 -14.68
C GLU A 282 11.52 5.53 -13.40
N PRO A 283 11.03 6.77 -13.40
CA PRO A 283 10.24 7.28 -12.30
C PRO A 283 8.82 6.71 -12.33
N GLY A 284 8.29 6.45 -11.16
CA GLY A 284 6.89 6.11 -10.94
C GLY A 284 6.44 6.59 -9.58
N GLN A 285 5.26 6.15 -9.12
CA GLN A 285 4.79 6.42 -7.77
C GLN A 285 4.52 5.12 -7.01
N GLN A 286 3.28 4.90 -6.57
CA GLN A 286 2.93 3.82 -5.65
C GLN A 286 3.02 2.42 -6.27
N TRP A 287 3.02 2.29 -7.60
CA TRP A 287 3.03 1.01 -8.28
C TRP A 287 3.74 1.03 -9.63
N PHE A 288 4.22 -0.13 -10.02
CA PHE A 288 4.58 -0.47 -11.39
C PHE A 288 4.20 -1.91 -11.70
N ASP A 289 4.01 -2.20 -12.96
CA ASP A 289 3.52 -3.49 -13.44
C ASP A 289 4.23 -3.91 -14.72
N LEU A 290 4.55 -5.19 -14.81
CA LEU A 290 4.94 -5.83 -16.05
C LEU A 290 3.83 -6.79 -16.47
N SER A 291 3.06 -6.40 -17.48
CA SER A 291 2.08 -7.25 -18.13
C SER A 291 2.63 -7.80 -19.44
N GLY A 292 2.36 -9.08 -19.71
CA GLY A 292 2.83 -9.79 -20.90
C GLY A 292 2.25 -11.19 -20.97
N ALA A 293 3.10 -12.20 -21.09
CA ALA A 293 2.67 -13.59 -21.10
C ALA A 293 3.66 -14.50 -20.35
N VAL A 294 3.13 -15.57 -19.73
CA VAL A 294 3.88 -16.71 -19.22
C VAL A 294 3.40 -17.95 -19.95
N ASP A 295 4.31 -18.63 -20.65
CA ASP A 295 4.00 -19.83 -21.45
C ASP A 295 2.80 -19.63 -22.42
N GLY A 296 2.66 -18.41 -22.95
CA GLY A 296 1.60 -18.00 -23.88
C GLY A 296 0.29 -17.56 -23.24
N LEU A 297 0.17 -17.64 -21.91
CA LEU A 297 -0.99 -17.15 -21.17
C LEU A 297 -0.81 -15.67 -20.83
N PRO A 298 -1.77 -14.77 -21.11
CA PRO A 298 -1.72 -13.39 -20.67
C PRO A 298 -1.59 -13.32 -19.14
N TYR A 299 -0.50 -12.72 -18.65
CA TYR A 299 -0.18 -12.69 -17.24
C TYR A 299 0.66 -11.46 -16.88
N GLY A 300 0.49 -10.95 -15.67
CA GLY A 300 1.22 -9.80 -15.18
C GLY A 300 1.64 -9.92 -13.72
N PHE A 301 2.51 -9.02 -13.31
CA PHE A 301 2.97 -8.90 -11.94
C PHE A 301 3.12 -7.43 -11.57
N ALA A 302 2.29 -7.01 -10.62
CA ALA A 302 2.34 -5.67 -10.05
C ALA A 302 3.08 -5.67 -8.72
N VAL A 303 3.86 -4.62 -8.49
CA VAL A 303 4.52 -4.33 -7.22
C VAL A 303 4.05 -2.96 -6.74
N PHE A 304 3.56 -2.90 -5.51
CA PHE A 304 3.15 -1.68 -4.83
C PHE A 304 4.17 -1.32 -3.76
N ASN A 305 4.30 -0.04 -3.44
CA ASN A 305 5.11 0.39 -2.30
C ASN A 305 4.62 1.72 -1.71
N ASP A 306 5.15 2.07 -0.55
CA ASP A 306 4.75 3.27 0.20
C ASP A 306 5.75 4.42 0.15
N SER A 307 6.91 4.27 -0.51
CA SER A 307 7.96 5.29 -0.38
C SER A 307 9.09 5.26 -1.41
N LYS A 308 9.11 4.34 -2.37
CA LYS A 308 10.24 4.15 -3.31
C LYS A 308 9.76 4.27 -4.75
N TYR A 309 10.24 5.30 -5.45
CA TYR A 309 9.66 5.76 -6.71
C TYR A 309 10.61 5.68 -7.91
N GLY A 310 11.67 4.88 -7.79
CA GLY A 310 12.59 4.54 -8.88
C GLY A 310 12.48 3.05 -9.23
N TYR A 311 12.39 2.75 -10.51
CA TYR A 311 12.17 1.40 -11.02
C TYR A 311 12.98 1.14 -12.26
N ASP A 312 13.24 -0.11 -12.58
CA ASP A 312 13.67 -0.54 -13.90
C ASP A 312 13.11 -1.91 -14.25
N VAL A 313 12.93 -2.16 -15.55
CA VAL A 313 12.45 -3.44 -16.07
C VAL A 313 13.24 -3.83 -17.30
N ARG A 314 13.77 -5.08 -17.32
CA ARG A 314 14.47 -5.64 -18.50
C ARG A 314 14.32 -7.16 -18.55
N GLY A 315 13.83 -7.69 -19.68
CA GLY A 315 13.82 -9.13 -19.94
C GLY A 315 13.10 -9.95 -18.88
N GLY A 316 12.00 -9.45 -18.33
CA GLY A 316 11.24 -10.07 -17.25
C GLY A 316 11.80 -9.80 -15.85
N VAL A 317 12.95 -9.15 -15.71
CA VAL A 317 13.47 -8.69 -14.41
C VAL A 317 12.89 -7.33 -14.09
N MET A 318 12.20 -7.23 -12.97
CA MET A 318 11.62 -6.00 -12.43
C MET A 318 12.39 -5.61 -11.17
N ARG A 319 12.77 -4.34 -11.01
CA ARG A 319 13.50 -3.90 -9.82
C ARG A 319 12.93 -2.59 -9.25
N VAL A 320 12.87 -2.52 -7.91
CA VAL A 320 12.57 -1.30 -7.15
C VAL A 320 13.87 -0.76 -6.58
N THR A 321 14.20 0.49 -6.85
CA THR A 321 15.33 1.19 -6.23
C THR A 321 14.94 1.57 -4.80
N LEU A 322 15.55 0.91 -3.82
CA LEU A 322 15.23 1.09 -2.40
C LEU A 322 15.96 2.29 -1.80
N LEU A 323 17.26 2.42 -2.12
CA LEU A 323 18.11 3.48 -1.61
C LEU A 323 19.40 3.61 -2.46
N ARG A 324 20.08 4.75 -2.27
CA ARG A 324 21.39 5.04 -2.88
C ARG A 324 22.30 5.69 -1.84
N SER A 325 23.61 5.44 -1.92
CA SER A 325 24.57 6.04 -1.00
C SER A 325 25.69 6.83 -1.68
N PRO A 326 25.36 7.85 -2.53
CA PRO A 326 26.36 8.83 -2.96
C PRO A 326 26.72 9.75 -1.80
N ALA A 327 27.79 10.54 -1.97
CA ALA A 327 28.07 11.61 -1.04
C ALA A 327 27.02 12.73 -1.14
N TYR A 328 26.72 13.39 -0.02
CA TYR A 328 25.84 14.56 -0.03
C TYR A 328 26.41 15.70 -0.87
N ALA A 329 25.54 16.40 -1.60
CA ALA A 329 25.83 17.58 -2.38
C ALA A 329 27.01 17.44 -3.38
N HIS A 330 27.35 16.24 -3.79
CA HIS A 330 28.35 15.98 -4.81
C HIS A 330 27.71 16.09 -6.20
N HIS A 331 28.27 16.98 -7.05
CA HIS A 331 27.71 17.32 -8.38
C HIS A 331 28.63 16.98 -9.55
N ASP A 332 29.86 16.55 -9.32
CA ASP A 332 30.84 16.40 -10.39
C ASP A 332 31.34 14.95 -10.47
N ASN A 333 30.83 14.20 -11.44
CA ASN A 333 31.26 12.83 -11.69
C ASN A 333 32.76 12.80 -12.08
N GLY A 334 33.52 11.96 -11.39
CA GLY A 334 34.94 11.72 -11.67
C GLY A 334 35.94 12.60 -10.91
N ARG A 335 35.48 13.61 -10.12
CA ARG A 335 36.36 14.41 -9.24
C ARG A 335 36.27 14.01 -7.78
N HIS A 336 35.31 13.13 -7.43
CA HIS A 336 35.10 12.68 -6.08
C HIS A 336 36.15 11.62 -5.69
N ASP A 337 36.92 11.89 -4.65
CA ASP A 337 37.79 10.86 -4.05
C ASP A 337 36.95 9.92 -3.17
N THR A 338 36.59 8.76 -3.73
CA THR A 338 35.80 7.72 -3.04
C THR A 338 36.51 7.12 -1.82
N ARG A 339 37.80 7.39 -1.62
CA ARG A 339 38.58 6.94 -0.44
C ARG A 339 38.48 7.93 0.72
N ALA A 340 38.04 9.17 0.46
CA ALA A 340 37.83 10.16 1.52
C ALA A 340 36.57 9.82 2.32
N ALA A 341 36.57 10.16 3.61
CA ALA A 341 35.41 10.00 4.49
C ALA A 341 34.40 11.14 4.25
N TRP A 342 33.48 10.94 3.31
CA TRP A 342 32.38 11.85 3.04
C TRP A 342 31.14 11.42 3.80
N PRO A 343 30.25 12.34 4.26
CA PRO A 343 28.91 11.96 4.70
C PRO A 343 28.13 11.43 3.48
N LEU A 344 27.54 10.25 3.66
CA LEU A 344 26.84 9.52 2.61
C LEU A 344 25.33 9.54 2.85
N MET A 345 24.57 9.56 1.76
CA MET A 345 23.11 9.52 1.79
C MET A 345 22.59 8.14 2.24
N ASP A 346 21.36 8.09 2.66
CA ASP A 346 20.56 6.89 2.96
C ASP A 346 21.19 5.89 3.96
N GLN A 347 22.08 6.34 4.85
CA GLN A 347 22.68 5.48 5.87
C GLN A 347 21.70 5.18 7.02
N GLY A 348 21.90 4.02 7.68
CA GLY A 348 21.14 3.59 8.85
C GLY A 348 19.84 2.86 8.50
N TRP A 349 18.90 2.83 9.47
CA TRP A 349 17.67 2.08 9.35
C TRP A 349 16.64 2.75 8.45
N GLN A 350 16.16 1.99 7.47
CA GLN A 350 15.04 2.36 6.59
C GLN A 350 13.98 1.26 6.61
N THR A 351 12.73 1.65 6.40
CA THR A 351 11.60 0.72 6.32
C THR A 351 10.79 1.02 5.08
N VAL A 352 10.44 -0.03 4.34
CA VAL A 352 9.60 0.03 3.13
C VAL A 352 8.52 -1.03 3.24
N ARG A 353 7.28 -0.67 2.97
CA ARG A 353 6.17 -1.61 2.81
C ARG A 353 5.93 -1.84 1.33
N LEU A 354 5.77 -3.10 0.97
CA LEU A 354 5.51 -3.53 -0.39
C LEU A 354 4.28 -4.45 -0.41
N GLY A 355 3.55 -4.40 -1.52
CA GLY A 355 2.52 -5.38 -1.86
C GLY A 355 2.87 -6.03 -3.18
N LEU A 356 2.66 -7.33 -3.29
CA LEU A 356 2.91 -8.10 -4.51
C LEU A 356 1.58 -8.63 -5.03
N LEU A 357 1.33 -8.46 -6.31
CA LEU A 357 0.12 -8.95 -6.97
C LEU A 357 0.45 -9.59 -8.32
N PRO A 358 0.70 -10.92 -8.36
CA PRO A 358 0.61 -11.66 -9.62
C PRO A 358 -0.84 -11.66 -10.10
N HIS A 359 -1.08 -11.60 -11.40
CA HIS A 359 -2.45 -11.57 -11.93
C HIS A 359 -2.54 -12.10 -13.35
N ALA A 360 -3.68 -12.71 -13.69
CA ALA A 360 -4.04 -13.02 -15.07
C ALA A 360 -4.40 -11.73 -15.80
N GLY A 361 -4.14 -11.68 -17.12
CA GLY A 361 -4.41 -10.51 -17.94
C GLY A 361 -3.47 -9.34 -17.66
N GLY A 362 -3.96 -8.13 -17.87
CA GLY A 362 -3.21 -6.90 -17.68
C GLY A 362 -3.51 -6.19 -16.35
N TRP A 363 -2.72 -5.16 -16.04
CA TRP A 363 -2.83 -4.37 -14.81
C TRP A 363 -4.19 -3.68 -14.64
N ARG A 364 -4.86 -3.34 -15.76
CA ARG A 364 -6.19 -2.71 -15.75
C ARG A 364 -7.25 -3.66 -15.21
N GLU A 365 -7.28 -4.88 -15.74
CA GLU A 365 -8.23 -5.93 -15.33
C GLU A 365 -7.96 -6.38 -13.89
N ALA A 366 -6.71 -6.35 -13.45
CA ALA A 366 -6.32 -6.64 -12.06
C ALA A 366 -6.64 -5.51 -11.08
N GLY A 367 -7.01 -4.32 -11.55
CA GLY A 367 -7.35 -3.17 -10.73
C GLY A 367 -6.15 -2.63 -9.93
N VAL A 368 -4.96 -2.71 -10.50
CA VAL A 368 -3.68 -2.35 -9.86
C VAL A 368 -3.71 -0.98 -9.16
N PRO A 369 -4.27 0.11 -9.77
CA PRO A 369 -4.33 1.41 -9.08
C PRO A 369 -5.07 1.36 -7.74
N LYS A 370 -6.23 0.68 -7.66
CA LYS A 370 -6.98 0.53 -6.39
C LYS A 370 -6.18 -0.24 -5.35
N ARG A 371 -5.51 -1.32 -5.75
CA ARG A 371 -4.70 -2.15 -4.85
C ARG A 371 -3.50 -1.40 -4.28
N ALA A 372 -2.88 -0.52 -5.07
CA ALA A 372 -1.81 0.35 -4.59
C ALA A 372 -2.32 1.36 -3.54
N TRP A 373 -3.49 1.95 -3.77
CA TRP A 373 -4.13 2.82 -2.78
C TRP A 373 -4.53 2.08 -1.50
N GLU A 374 -4.97 0.83 -1.57
CA GLU A 374 -5.27 -0.01 -0.39
C GLU A 374 -4.04 -0.27 0.49
N LEU A 375 -2.84 -0.35 -0.10
CA LEU A 375 -1.59 -0.41 0.66
C LEU A 375 -1.27 0.93 1.35
N ASN A 376 -1.46 2.04 0.62
CA ASN A 376 -1.01 3.38 1.03
C ASN A 376 -2.01 4.13 1.92
N ALA A 377 -3.28 3.77 1.86
CA ALA A 377 -4.34 4.31 2.70
C ALA A 377 -5.08 3.18 3.47
N PRO A 378 -4.39 2.50 4.40
CA PRO A 378 -4.96 1.39 5.14
C PRO A 378 -6.09 1.83 6.07
N PRO A 379 -6.99 0.91 6.47
CA PRO A 379 -8.03 1.18 7.45
C PRO A 379 -7.48 1.74 8.76
N ILE A 380 -8.26 2.61 9.38
CA ILE A 380 -7.94 3.25 10.65
C ILE A 380 -8.82 2.65 11.74
N VAL A 381 -8.22 2.23 12.85
CA VAL A 381 -8.94 1.62 13.97
C VAL A 381 -9.07 2.61 15.11
N HIS A 382 -10.30 2.82 15.57
CA HIS A 382 -10.62 3.54 16.80
C HIS A 382 -11.30 2.59 17.78
N ILE A 383 -10.94 2.68 19.05
CA ILE A 383 -11.56 1.89 20.12
C ILE A 383 -12.51 2.81 20.87
N GLU A 384 -13.76 2.38 20.98
CA GLU A 384 -14.81 3.10 21.70
C GLU A 384 -15.41 2.23 22.80
N SER A 385 -15.83 2.85 23.89
CA SER A 385 -16.63 2.22 24.94
C SER A 385 -18.10 2.10 24.50
N ALA A 386 -18.85 1.22 25.17
CA ALA A 386 -20.28 1.07 24.90
C ALA A 386 -21.06 2.32 25.32
N HIS A 387 -21.76 2.92 24.38
CA HIS A 387 -22.67 4.06 24.60
C HIS A 387 -23.74 4.15 23.51
N PRO A 388 -24.91 4.77 23.79
CA PRO A 388 -25.89 5.06 22.76
C PRO A 388 -25.37 6.15 21.80
N GLY A 389 -25.77 6.09 20.55
CA GLY A 389 -25.42 7.05 19.52
C GLY A 389 -26.57 7.28 18.54
N THR A 390 -26.47 8.31 17.72
CA THR A 390 -27.43 8.65 16.68
C THR A 390 -27.09 8.10 15.32
N ARG A 391 -25.85 7.64 15.14
CA ARG A 391 -25.36 7.08 13.88
C ARG A 391 -25.40 5.55 13.92
N PRO A 392 -25.72 4.90 12.80
CA PRO A 392 -25.73 3.45 12.72
C PRO A 392 -24.30 2.87 12.88
N PRO A 393 -24.17 1.57 13.26
CA PRO A 393 -22.88 0.90 13.41
C PRO A 393 -22.14 0.66 12.09
N VAL A 394 -22.79 0.87 10.95
CA VAL A 394 -22.19 0.84 9.60
C VAL A 394 -22.69 2.02 8.80
N ALA A 395 -21.79 2.76 8.20
CA ALA A 395 -22.14 3.87 7.30
C ALA A 395 -21.11 4.03 6.18
N SER A 396 -21.59 4.51 5.02
CA SER A 396 -20.79 4.94 3.88
C SER A 396 -21.10 6.40 3.57
N LEU A 397 -20.07 7.19 3.31
CA LEU A 397 -20.23 8.61 2.99
C LEU A 397 -20.27 8.86 1.49
N VAL A 398 -19.31 8.29 0.74
CA VAL A 398 -19.19 8.54 -0.69
C VAL A 398 -18.58 7.34 -1.41
N GLY A 399 -19.02 7.10 -2.63
CA GLY A 399 -18.47 6.06 -3.50
C GLY A 399 -18.84 6.26 -4.97
N THR A 400 -18.14 5.54 -5.84
CA THR A 400 -18.43 5.44 -7.28
C THR A 400 -18.55 3.98 -7.68
N GLU A 401 -19.33 3.70 -8.75
CA GLU A 401 -19.55 2.34 -9.25
C GLU A 401 -18.44 1.88 -10.20
N ALA A 402 -17.94 2.77 -11.06
CA ALA A 402 -16.95 2.41 -12.07
C ALA A 402 -15.63 1.98 -11.45
N ALA A 403 -15.12 0.85 -11.94
CA ALA A 403 -13.87 0.28 -11.44
C ALA A 403 -12.64 1.18 -11.74
N ASN A 404 -12.67 1.90 -12.86
CA ASN A 404 -11.62 2.77 -13.34
C ASN A 404 -11.80 4.26 -13.00
N VAL A 405 -12.66 4.60 -12.05
CA VAL A 405 -12.79 5.96 -11.52
C VAL A 405 -12.42 5.96 -10.04
N LEU A 406 -11.39 6.73 -9.69
CA LEU A 406 -10.94 6.91 -8.31
C LEU A 406 -11.22 8.33 -7.86
N LEU A 407 -12.03 8.48 -6.80
CA LEU A 407 -12.14 9.74 -6.08
C LEU A 407 -11.05 9.77 -5.00
N THR A 408 -10.11 10.68 -5.13
CA THR A 408 -8.95 10.79 -4.24
C THR A 408 -9.00 12.00 -3.34
N VAL A 409 -9.93 12.92 -3.58
CA VAL A 409 -10.15 14.10 -2.74
C VAL A 409 -11.62 14.19 -2.36
N VAL A 410 -11.88 14.33 -1.07
CA VAL A 410 -13.17 14.69 -0.49
C VAL A 410 -12.88 15.76 0.56
N LYS A 411 -13.33 16.99 0.32
CA LYS A 411 -13.03 18.13 1.21
C LYS A 411 -14.16 19.15 1.22
N GLN A 412 -14.11 20.08 2.16
CA GLN A 412 -14.87 21.32 2.10
C GLN A 412 -14.24 22.25 1.06
N SER A 413 -15.06 23.03 0.36
CA SER A 413 -14.56 24.07 -0.55
C SER A 413 -13.78 25.16 0.19
N GLU A 414 -12.91 25.87 -0.51
CA GLU A 414 -12.07 26.92 0.10
C GLU A 414 -12.90 28.05 0.75
N ASP A 415 -14.08 28.34 0.21
CA ASP A 415 -15.04 29.30 0.78
C ASP A 415 -15.92 28.70 1.92
N GLY A 416 -15.78 27.42 2.18
CA GLY A 416 -16.50 26.72 3.24
C GLY A 416 -17.96 26.35 2.95
N ALA A 417 -18.50 26.70 1.78
CA ALA A 417 -19.93 26.54 1.47
C ALA A 417 -20.31 25.13 1.00
N ASP A 418 -19.47 24.51 0.18
CA ASP A 418 -19.78 23.30 -0.58
C ASP A 418 -18.94 22.11 -0.17
N LEU A 419 -19.34 20.91 -0.61
CA LEU A 419 -18.53 19.70 -0.62
C LEU A 419 -17.81 19.63 -1.97
N VAL A 420 -16.48 19.41 -1.95
CA VAL A 420 -15.65 19.23 -3.15
C VAL A 420 -15.21 17.79 -3.24
N LEU A 421 -15.42 17.21 -4.43
CA LEU A 421 -14.93 15.88 -4.77
C LEU A 421 -14.03 16.00 -6.01
N ARG A 422 -12.88 15.31 -5.99
CA ARG A 422 -12.01 15.21 -7.15
C ARG A 422 -11.62 13.76 -7.40
N GLY A 423 -11.73 13.35 -8.64
CA GLY A 423 -11.35 12.03 -9.08
C GLY A 423 -10.75 12.05 -10.47
N TYR A 424 -10.28 10.89 -10.89
CA TYR A 424 -9.70 10.70 -12.22
C TYR A 424 -10.03 9.31 -12.77
N GLU A 425 -9.99 9.23 -14.09
CA GLU A 425 -10.13 7.97 -14.82
C GLU A 425 -8.76 7.33 -15.01
N THR A 426 -8.60 6.07 -14.58
CA THR A 426 -7.29 5.41 -14.42
C THR A 426 -6.78 4.71 -15.67
N ASP A 427 -7.67 4.23 -16.54
CA ASP A 427 -7.36 3.23 -17.58
C ASP A 427 -7.09 3.80 -18.96
N GLY A 428 -7.41 5.10 -19.16
CA GLY A 428 -7.34 5.75 -20.48
C GLY A 428 -8.47 5.32 -21.44
N ARG A 429 -9.59 4.81 -20.91
CA ARG A 429 -10.73 4.30 -21.69
C ARG A 429 -12.00 5.15 -21.57
N GLY A 430 -11.99 6.08 -20.60
CA GLY A 430 -13.17 6.83 -20.20
C GLY A 430 -14.15 5.99 -19.39
N ALA A 431 -15.09 6.65 -18.72
CA ALA A 431 -16.09 5.98 -17.88
C ALA A 431 -17.37 6.82 -17.72
N THR A 432 -18.50 6.15 -17.57
CA THR A 432 -19.69 6.71 -16.96
C THR A 432 -19.90 6.00 -15.63
N THR A 433 -20.13 6.76 -14.57
CA THR A 433 -20.26 6.22 -13.20
C THR A 433 -21.36 6.95 -12.43
N THR A 434 -21.98 6.28 -11.48
CA THR A 434 -22.83 6.92 -10.51
C THR A 434 -21.99 7.33 -9.30
N LEU A 435 -22.03 8.61 -8.94
CA LEU A 435 -21.54 9.11 -7.68
C LEU A 435 -22.65 8.92 -6.63
N HIS A 436 -22.33 8.26 -5.54
CA HIS A 436 -23.25 8.02 -4.42
C HIS A 436 -22.78 8.77 -3.18
N LEU A 437 -23.71 9.46 -2.51
CA LEU A 437 -23.59 9.93 -1.14
C LEU A 437 -24.66 9.25 -0.29
N PRO A 438 -24.45 8.00 0.13
CA PRO A 438 -25.49 7.20 0.79
C PRO A 438 -26.05 7.81 2.06
N PHE A 439 -25.16 8.43 2.87
CA PHE A 439 -25.58 9.10 4.11
C PHE A 439 -26.61 10.21 3.88
N PHE A 440 -26.61 10.84 2.70
CA PHE A 440 -27.51 11.92 2.32
C PHE A 440 -28.60 11.47 1.33
N ALA A 441 -28.64 10.19 0.96
CA ALA A 441 -29.52 9.62 -0.05
C ALA A 441 -29.49 10.40 -1.38
N LYS A 442 -28.28 10.76 -1.84
CA LYS A 442 -28.05 11.53 -3.08
C LYS A 442 -27.21 10.74 -4.08
N THR A 443 -27.51 10.92 -5.36
CA THR A 443 -26.80 10.31 -6.47
C THR A 443 -26.72 11.24 -7.68
N TRP A 444 -25.64 11.14 -8.45
CA TRP A 444 -25.46 11.87 -9.71
C TRP A 444 -24.74 10.98 -10.72
N GLU A 445 -25.08 11.08 -11.99
CA GLU A 445 -24.26 10.50 -13.07
C GLU A 445 -23.08 11.42 -13.39
N LEU A 446 -21.88 10.86 -13.44
CA LEU A 446 -20.66 11.54 -13.85
C LEU A 446 -20.07 10.81 -15.07
N ARG A 447 -19.56 11.60 -16.03
CA ARG A 447 -18.85 11.08 -17.21
C ARG A 447 -17.42 11.57 -17.20
N PHE A 448 -16.51 10.66 -17.41
CA PHE A 448 -15.07 10.91 -17.50
C PHE A 448 -14.59 10.57 -18.91
N ALA A 449 -13.87 11.48 -19.56
CA ALA A 449 -13.07 11.17 -20.73
C ALA A 449 -11.85 10.31 -20.34
N PRO A 450 -11.15 9.69 -21.30
CA PRO A 450 -9.89 9.00 -21.03
C PRO A 450 -8.89 9.91 -20.31
N HIS A 451 -8.36 9.42 -19.16
CA HIS A 451 -7.42 10.15 -18.28
C HIS A 451 -7.93 11.50 -17.74
N GLU A 452 -9.22 11.73 -17.75
CA GLU A 452 -9.76 12.99 -17.23
C GLU A 452 -9.64 13.07 -15.72
N ILE A 453 -9.15 14.22 -15.25
CA ILE A 453 -9.26 14.66 -13.87
C ILE A 453 -10.49 15.56 -13.78
N LYS A 454 -11.42 15.20 -12.90
CA LYS A 454 -12.66 15.95 -12.74
C LYS A 454 -12.82 16.40 -11.31
N THR A 455 -13.13 17.69 -11.13
CA THR A 455 -13.51 18.29 -9.86
C THR A 455 -14.98 18.68 -9.91
N VAL A 456 -15.74 18.30 -8.90
CA VAL A 456 -17.15 18.69 -8.73
C VAL A 456 -17.36 19.35 -7.38
N ARG A 457 -18.18 20.38 -7.35
CA ARG A 457 -18.70 21.01 -6.13
C ARG A 457 -20.16 20.64 -5.97
N ILE A 458 -20.55 20.29 -4.77
CA ILE A 458 -21.93 19.97 -4.38
C ILE A 458 -22.36 20.95 -3.33
N ASN A 459 -23.36 21.76 -3.62
CA ASN A 459 -23.93 22.68 -2.66
C ASN A 459 -24.62 21.91 -1.53
N ARG A 460 -24.29 22.19 -0.29
CA ARG A 460 -24.74 21.42 0.87
C ARG A 460 -26.20 21.68 1.28
N GLU A 461 -26.82 22.77 0.76
CA GLU A 461 -28.21 23.13 1.02
C GLU A 461 -29.13 22.67 -0.11
N THR A 462 -28.76 23.00 -1.36
CA THR A 462 -29.59 22.70 -2.53
C THR A 462 -29.30 21.34 -3.15
N TRP A 463 -28.16 20.74 -2.86
CA TRP A 463 -27.66 19.50 -3.47
C TRP A 463 -27.43 19.62 -4.98
N GLU A 464 -27.25 20.83 -5.48
CA GLU A 464 -26.85 21.05 -6.84
C GLU A 464 -25.37 20.68 -7.03
N LEU A 465 -25.09 19.85 -8.04
CA LEU A 465 -23.73 19.49 -8.44
C LEU A 465 -23.32 20.32 -9.66
N ARG A 466 -22.12 20.90 -9.59
CA ARG A 466 -21.49 21.61 -10.72
C ARG A 466 -20.05 21.16 -10.92
N GLU A 467 -19.61 21.06 -12.16
CA GLU A 467 -18.20 20.84 -12.49
C GLU A 467 -17.40 22.13 -12.34
N THR A 468 -16.19 22.01 -11.84
CA THR A 468 -15.25 23.13 -11.66
C THR A 468 -13.86 22.73 -12.14
N ASP A 469 -12.97 23.69 -12.25
CA ASP A 469 -11.54 23.43 -12.41
C ASP A 469 -10.86 22.99 -11.11
N MET A 470 -9.55 22.84 -11.12
CA MET A 470 -8.78 22.43 -9.94
C MET A 470 -8.69 23.52 -8.86
N LEU A 471 -8.96 24.77 -9.20
CA LEU A 471 -9.04 25.92 -8.27
C LEU A 471 -10.46 26.11 -7.71
N GLU A 472 -11.39 25.21 -8.05
CA GLU A 472 -12.80 25.22 -7.63
C GLU A 472 -13.63 26.36 -8.25
N GLU A 473 -13.13 26.96 -9.36
CA GLU A 473 -13.85 27.95 -10.13
C GLU A 473 -14.71 27.28 -11.22
N PRO A 474 -15.79 27.92 -11.69
CA PRO A 474 -16.62 27.36 -12.76
C PRO A 474 -15.80 27.03 -14.00
N SER A 475 -15.85 25.78 -14.48
CA SER A 475 -15.15 25.38 -15.70
C SER A 475 -15.85 25.97 -16.93
N GLU A 476 -15.08 26.46 -17.94
CA GLU A 476 -15.62 26.95 -19.20
C GLU A 476 -16.46 25.91 -19.94
N ARG A 477 -16.24 24.59 -19.66
CA ARG A 477 -17.02 23.48 -20.23
C ARG A 477 -18.46 23.42 -19.72
N SER A 478 -18.75 23.97 -18.53
CA SER A 478 -20.11 24.01 -17.98
C SER A 478 -20.97 25.15 -18.57
N ALA A 479 -20.37 26.13 -19.22
CA ALA A 479 -21.08 27.26 -19.85
C ALA A 479 -21.63 26.94 -21.26
N GLY A 480 -21.28 25.79 -21.86
CA GLY A 480 -21.65 25.42 -23.24
C GLY A 480 -22.85 24.47 -23.38
N GLY A 481 -23.57 24.19 -22.32
CA GLY A 481 -24.64 23.17 -22.31
C GLY A 481 -26.07 23.67 -22.41
N ASN A 482 -26.35 24.73 -23.21
CA ASN A 482 -27.69 25.08 -23.68
C ASN A 482 -27.57 25.89 -24.99
N ALA A 483 -27.44 25.21 -26.11
CA ALA A 483 -27.77 25.74 -27.42
C ALA A 483 -28.35 24.61 -28.28
#